data_5126148d2e7ed6ba7e92d6390a898349
#
_entry.id   5126148d2e7ed6ba7e92d6390a898349
#
_cell.length_a   1.000
_cell.length_b   1.000
_cell.length_c   1.000
_cell.angle_alpha   90.00
_cell.angle_beta   90.00
_cell.angle_gamma   90.00
#
_symmetry.space_group_name_H-M   'P 1'
#
loop_
_entity.id
_entity.type
_entity.pdbx_description
1 polymer ?
#
loop_
_entity_poly.entity_id
_entity_poly.type
_entity_poly.pdbx_seq_one_letter_code
_entity_poly.pdbx_strand_id
1 'polypeptide(L)'
;MKRDLTQLNRVEQYLKDKGIPYERFDNEDIPLSPTITYAFKEMERHQICVPGYSAHIREWDVICHRGSYGAEEGLLEIYGSIVDPYAGDSVEGWLTADDVIARIEGRRG
;
A
#
# COMPACT_ATOMS: atom_id res chain seq x y z
N MET A 1 -1.50 18.70 -1.90
CA MET A 1 -2.61 17.93 -2.49
C MET A 1 -2.85 16.69 -1.65
N LYS A 2 -4.09 16.40 -1.32
CA LYS A 2 -4.42 15.26 -0.50
C LYS A 2 -4.51 14.00 -1.36
N ARG A 3 -3.96 12.90 -0.86
CA ARG A 3 -3.97 11.63 -1.56
C ARG A 3 -5.40 11.06 -1.61
N ASP A 4 -5.78 10.52 -2.76
CA ASP A 4 -7.03 9.77 -2.89
C ASP A 4 -6.80 8.35 -2.35
N LEU A 5 -7.43 8.05 -1.24
CA LEU A 5 -7.28 6.76 -0.58
C LEU A 5 -8.51 5.86 -0.74
N THR A 6 -9.40 6.19 -1.66
CA THR A 6 -10.62 5.42 -1.88
C THR A 6 -10.34 3.94 -2.13
N GLN A 7 -9.38 3.65 -3.00
CA GLN A 7 -9.04 2.26 -3.33
C GLN A 7 -8.39 1.55 -2.14
N LEU A 8 -7.49 2.23 -1.43
CA LEU A 8 -6.85 1.66 -0.25
C LEU A 8 -7.88 1.35 0.84
N ASN A 9 -8.82 2.27 1.05
CA ASN A 9 -9.89 2.07 2.02
C ASN A 9 -10.78 0.87 1.66
N ARG A 10 -11.00 0.64 0.38
CA ARG A 10 -11.77 -0.53 -0.07
C ARG A 10 -11.04 -1.84 0.20
N VAL A 11 -9.72 -1.87 0.05
CA VAL A 11 -8.93 -3.04 0.42
C VAL A 11 -9.04 -3.30 1.92
N GLU A 12 -8.92 -2.25 2.72
CA GLU A 12 -9.06 -2.39 4.17
C GLU A 12 -10.43 -2.96 4.55
N GLN A 13 -11.48 -2.46 3.93
CA GLN A 13 -12.83 -2.95 4.21
C GLN A 13 -12.97 -4.44 3.87
N TYR A 14 -12.38 -4.85 2.75
CA TYR A 14 -12.37 -6.26 2.37
C TYR A 14 -11.69 -7.12 3.44
N LEU A 15 -10.52 -6.67 3.93
CA LEU A 15 -9.79 -7.40 4.97
C LEU A 15 -10.61 -7.52 6.25
N LYS A 16 -11.29 -6.43 6.65
CA LYS A 16 -12.17 -6.46 7.81
C LYS A 16 -13.32 -7.44 7.63
N ASP A 17 -13.96 -7.39 6.46
CA ASP A 17 -15.11 -8.26 6.18
C ASP A 17 -14.73 -9.73 6.18
N LYS A 18 -13.52 -10.06 5.78
CA LYS A 18 -13.02 -11.43 5.73
C LYS A 18 -12.32 -11.87 7.02
N GLY A 19 -12.18 -10.96 7.99
CA GLY A 19 -11.48 -11.28 9.23
C GLY A 19 -10.00 -11.53 9.05
N ILE A 20 -9.38 -10.93 8.03
CA ILE A 20 -7.95 -11.08 7.77
C ILE A 20 -7.19 -10.05 8.62
N PRO A 21 -6.25 -10.49 9.47
CA PRO A 21 -5.49 -9.53 10.27
C PRO A 21 -4.59 -8.66 9.41
N TYR A 22 -4.46 -7.41 9.81
CA TYR A 22 -3.62 -6.44 9.11
C TYR A 22 -3.21 -5.32 10.06
N GLU A 23 -2.20 -4.55 9.65
CA GLU A 23 -1.86 -3.28 10.28
C GLU A 23 -1.84 -2.20 9.21
N ARG A 24 -2.41 -1.04 9.53
CA ARG A 24 -2.45 0.08 8.60
C ARG A 24 -1.71 1.27 9.19
N PHE A 25 -0.96 1.96 8.33
CA PHE A 25 -0.20 3.15 8.67
C PHE A 25 -0.60 4.29 7.74
N ASP A 26 -0.90 5.44 8.32
CA ASP A 26 -1.20 6.64 7.57
C ASP A 26 -0.39 7.78 8.12
N ASN A 27 0.38 8.41 7.24
CA ASN A 27 1.23 9.54 7.59
C ASN A 27 1.34 10.47 6.40
N GLU A 28 1.03 11.75 6.60
CA GLU A 28 1.20 12.74 5.56
C GLU A 28 2.63 13.29 5.59
N ASP A 29 3.08 13.82 4.44
CA ASP A 29 4.34 14.54 4.40
C ASP A 29 4.29 15.71 5.37
N ILE A 30 5.16 15.71 6.37
CA ILE A 30 5.26 16.79 7.33
C ILE A 30 6.54 17.55 7.01
N PRO A 31 6.44 18.82 6.60
CA PRO A 31 7.64 19.63 6.43
C PRO A 31 8.27 19.86 7.79
N LEU A 32 9.57 19.60 7.88
CA LEU A 32 10.32 19.85 9.09
C LEU A 32 10.52 21.34 9.29
N SER A 33 10.91 21.70 10.50
CA SER A 33 11.16 23.10 10.86
C SER A 33 12.08 23.76 9.82
N PRO A 34 11.78 25.00 9.39
CA PRO A 34 12.64 25.70 8.42
C PRO A 34 14.07 25.93 8.90
N THR A 35 14.36 25.73 10.18
CA THR A 35 15.72 25.83 10.69
C THR A 35 16.55 24.57 10.43
N ILE A 36 15.94 23.51 9.94
CA ILE A 36 16.62 22.25 9.65
C ILE A 36 16.59 22.05 8.12
N THR A 37 17.65 22.49 7.46
CA THR A 37 17.65 22.67 6.01
C THR A 37 17.72 21.39 5.17
N TYR A 38 18.19 20.29 5.73
CA TYR A 38 18.17 19.00 5.04
C TYR A 38 17.68 17.92 5.95
N ALA A 39 16.85 18.30 6.84
CA ALA A 39 16.31 17.35 7.74
C ALA A 39 15.32 16.45 7.02
N PHE A 40 15.25 15.28 7.50
CA PHE A 40 14.35 14.27 6.99
C PHE A 40 12.93 14.79 7.07
N LYS A 41 12.30 14.91 5.95
CA LYS A 41 10.85 14.96 5.94
C LYS A 41 10.37 13.60 6.39
N GLU A 42 9.40 13.60 7.28
CA GLU A 42 8.66 12.39 7.49
C GLU A 42 7.87 12.13 6.22
N MET A 43 8.22 11.05 5.51
CA MET A 43 7.65 10.77 4.20
C MET A 43 6.19 10.40 4.33
N GLU A 44 5.40 10.81 3.35
CA GLU A 44 4.02 10.32 3.23
C GLU A 44 4.02 8.79 3.23
N ARG A 45 3.10 8.22 4.01
CA ARG A 45 2.96 6.78 4.10
C ARG A 45 1.49 6.42 4.24
N HIS A 46 1.00 5.60 3.31
CA HIS A 46 -0.33 4.99 3.40
C HIS A 46 -0.13 3.54 2.99
N GLN A 47 -0.09 2.67 3.98
CA GLN A 47 0.33 1.29 3.79
C GLN A 47 -0.49 0.36 4.66
N ILE A 48 -0.90 -0.77 4.07
CA ILE A 48 -1.51 -1.87 4.80
C ILE A 48 -0.57 -3.06 4.69
N CYS A 49 -0.17 -3.61 5.83
CA CYS A 49 0.70 -4.78 5.91
C CYS A 49 -0.10 -5.98 6.42
N VAL A 50 0.02 -7.12 5.77
CA VAL A 50 -0.75 -8.31 6.08
C VAL A 50 0.18 -9.49 6.36
N PRO A 51 0.00 -10.19 7.48
CA PRO A 51 -0.94 -9.93 8.58
C PRO A 51 -0.53 -8.79 9.51
N GLY A 52 0.68 -8.28 9.37
CA GLY A 52 1.18 -7.17 10.17
C GLY A 52 2.49 -6.63 9.64
N TYR A 53 3.02 -5.59 10.28
CA TYR A 53 4.20 -4.87 9.80
C TYR A 53 5.50 -5.64 9.99
N SER A 54 5.62 -6.43 11.06
CA SER A 54 6.87 -7.10 11.38
C SER A 54 7.39 -7.91 10.18
N ALA A 55 8.67 -7.75 9.86
CA ALA A 55 9.30 -8.47 8.76
C ALA A 55 9.23 -9.99 8.94
N HIS A 56 9.08 -10.47 10.18
CA HIS A 56 8.98 -11.90 10.46
C HIS A 56 7.62 -12.49 10.09
N ILE A 57 6.57 -11.67 10.02
CA ILE A 57 5.22 -12.17 9.75
C ILE A 57 4.60 -11.57 8.49
N ARG A 58 5.12 -10.45 7.98
CA ARG A 58 4.52 -9.78 6.82
C ARG A 58 4.65 -10.64 5.57
N GLU A 59 3.52 -10.98 5.00
CA GLU A 59 3.45 -11.77 3.77
C GLU A 59 3.36 -10.88 2.55
N TRP A 60 2.60 -9.76 2.65
CA TRP A 60 2.46 -8.81 1.56
C TRP A 60 2.03 -7.45 2.12
N ASP A 61 2.16 -6.43 1.29
CA ASP A 61 1.65 -5.11 1.62
C ASP A 61 1.06 -4.44 0.39
N VAL A 62 0.26 -3.40 0.65
CA VAL A 62 -0.31 -2.54 -0.38
C VAL A 62 -0.10 -1.10 0.04
N ILE A 63 0.32 -0.28 -0.91
CA ILE A 63 0.65 1.12 -0.65
C ILE A 63 -0.03 2.04 -1.65
N CYS A 64 -0.27 3.28 -1.21
CA CYS A 64 -0.74 4.37 -2.04
C CYS A 64 -0.16 5.66 -1.46
N HIS A 65 1.09 5.95 -1.80
CA HIS A 65 1.77 7.14 -1.29
C HIS A 65 2.80 7.62 -2.30
N ARG A 66 3.42 8.76 -2.01
CA ARG A 66 4.38 9.36 -2.93
C ARG A 66 5.46 8.35 -3.33
N GLY A 67 5.66 8.23 -4.62
CA GLY A 67 6.65 7.32 -5.19
C GLY A 67 6.12 5.93 -5.52
N SER A 68 4.92 5.57 -5.07
CA SER A 68 4.33 4.30 -5.47
C SER A 68 3.66 4.41 -6.83
N TYR A 69 3.64 3.30 -7.56
CA TYR A 69 3.09 3.29 -8.92
C TYR A 69 1.58 3.44 -8.90
N GLY A 70 1.11 4.53 -9.50
CA GLY A 70 -0.31 4.83 -9.65
C GLY A 70 -0.89 5.70 -8.54
N ALA A 71 -0.10 6.06 -7.52
CA ALA A 71 -0.61 6.81 -6.37
C ALA A 71 -1.24 8.15 -6.75
N GLU A 72 -0.72 8.84 -7.76
CA GLU A 72 -1.26 10.13 -8.20
C GLU A 72 -2.69 10.00 -8.73
N GLU A 73 -3.07 8.82 -9.18
CA GLU A 73 -4.41 8.51 -9.66
C GLU A 73 -5.22 7.75 -8.60
N GLY A 74 -4.71 7.63 -7.38
CA GLY A 74 -5.37 6.89 -6.31
C GLY A 74 -5.29 5.38 -6.49
N LEU A 75 -4.41 4.91 -7.39
CA LEU A 75 -4.23 3.49 -7.63
C LEU A 75 -3.16 2.90 -6.72
N LEU A 76 -3.14 1.59 -6.62
CA LEU A 76 -2.41 0.86 -5.60
C LEU A 76 -1.22 0.11 -6.16
N GLU A 77 -0.21 -0.05 -5.32
CA GLU A 77 0.95 -0.88 -5.60
C GLU A 77 1.04 -1.97 -4.54
N ILE A 78 1.30 -3.20 -4.94
CA ILE A 78 1.47 -4.33 -4.03
C ILE A 78 2.87 -4.93 -4.12
N TYR A 79 3.30 -5.53 -3.01
CA TYR A 79 4.58 -6.22 -2.90
C TYR A 79 4.39 -7.45 -2.02
N GLY A 80 5.06 -8.54 -2.37
CA GLY A 80 5.06 -9.74 -1.54
C GLY A 80 4.32 -10.91 -2.18
N SER A 81 3.76 -11.78 -1.34
CA SER A 81 3.27 -13.09 -1.76
C SER A 81 2.11 -13.05 -2.77
N ILE A 82 1.39 -11.94 -2.86
CA ILE A 82 0.26 -11.84 -3.81
C ILE A 82 0.67 -11.30 -5.17
N VAL A 83 1.92 -10.87 -5.32
CA VAL A 83 2.45 -10.44 -6.63
C VAL A 83 2.63 -11.66 -7.52
N ASP A 84 2.29 -11.50 -8.80
CA ASP A 84 2.47 -12.57 -9.78
C ASP A 84 3.97 -12.90 -9.92
N PRO A 85 4.40 -14.13 -9.61
CA PRO A 85 5.82 -14.50 -9.69
C PRO A 85 6.36 -14.48 -11.12
N TYR A 86 5.49 -14.46 -12.11
CA TYR A 86 5.89 -14.45 -13.51
C TYR A 86 5.87 -13.05 -14.14
N ALA A 87 5.55 -12.03 -13.35
CA ALA A 87 5.47 -10.66 -13.86
C ALA A 87 6.84 -10.03 -14.12
N GLY A 88 7.92 -10.62 -13.63
CA GLY A 88 9.28 -10.12 -13.83
C GLY A 88 9.72 -9.08 -12.82
N ASP A 89 8.79 -8.46 -12.13
CA ASP A 89 9.06 -7.47 -11.09
C ASP A 89 8.59 -8.01 -9.74
N SER A 90 9.16 -7.47 -8.67
CA SER A 90 8.75 -7.83 -7.31
C SER A 90 7.53 -7.04 -6.84
N VAL A 91 7.07 -6.08 -7.64
CA VAL A 91 5.90 -5.25 -7.32
C VAL A 91 4.94 -5.20 -8.51
N GLU A 92 3.68 -4.94 -8.22
CA GLU A 92 2.68 -4.62 -9.23
C GLU A 92 2.02 -3.30 -8.86
N GLY A 93 1.86 -2.41 -9.82
CA GLY A 93 1.29 -1.08 -9.61
C GLY A 93 0.07 -0.80 -10.47
N TRP A 94 -0.46 0.41 -10.33
CA TRP A 94 -1.65 0.90 -11.04
C TRP A 94 -2.87 0.00 -10.85
N LEU A 95 -3.04 -0.54 -9.64
CA LEU A 95 -4.12 -1.49 -9.34
C LEU A 95 -5.30 -0.79 -8.67
N THR A 96 -6.51 -1.22 -9.02
CA THR A 96 -7.70 -0.87 -8.24
C THR A 96 -7.82 -1.80 -7.04
N ALA A 97 -8.73 -1.48 -6.11
CA ALA A 97 -9.02 -2.38 -5.00
C ALA A 97 -9.48 -3.75 -5.51
N ASP A 98 -10.31 -3.76 -6.56
CA ASP A 98 -10.79 -5.03 -7.13
C ASP A 98 -9.63 -5.87 -7.68
N ASP A 99 -8.65 -5.23 -8.30
CA ASP A 99 -7.44 -5.93 -8.77
C ASP A 99 -6.67 -6.54 -7.60
N VAL A 100 -6.49 -5.79 -6.53
CA VAL A 100 -5.79 -6.29 -5.34
C VAL A 100 -6.55 -7.45 -4.71
N ILE A 101 -7.86 -7.31 -4.57
CA ILE A 101 -8.71 -8.37 -4.03
C ILE A 101 -8.59 -9.64 -4.89
N ALA A 102 -8.57 -9.50 -6.20
CA ALA A 102 -8.37 -10.64 -7.09
C ALA A 102 -7.03 -11.34 -6.83
N ARG A 103 -5.97 -10.58 -6.58
CA ARG A 103 -4.66 -11.14 -6.23
C ARG A 103 -4.72 -11.88 -4.89
N ILE A 104 -5.41 -11.29 -3.90
CA ILE A 104 -5.58 -11.93 -2.58
C ILE A 104 -6.29 -13.27 -2.73
N GLU A 105 -7.32 -13.32 -3.57
CA GLU A 105 -8.11 -14.53 -3.80
C GLU A 105 -7.46 -15.52 -4.77
N GLY A 106 -6.27 -15.18 -5.28
CA GLY A 106 -5.57 -16.04 -6.23
C GLY A 106 -6.15 -16.02 -7.64
N ARG A 107 -7.02 -15.08 -7.93
CA ARG A 107 -7.62 -14.94 -9.28
C ARG A 107 -6.70 -14.08 -10.13
N ARG A 108 -6.08 -14.71 -11.12
CA ARG A 108 -5.22 -14.01 -12.05
C ARG A 108 -5.79 -14.12 -13.44
N GLY A 109 -6.06 -12.98 -14.01
CA GLY A 109 -6.60 -13.10 -15.32
C GLY A 109 -6.76 -11.84 -16.04
#